data_dc144e44109bf2bbe3f27e7dc4789cbf
#
_entry.id   dc144e44109bf2bbe3f27e7dc4789cbf
#
_cell.length_a   1.000
_cell.length_b   1.000
_cell.length_c   1.000
_cell.angle_alpha   90.00
_cell.angle_beta   90.00
_cell.angle_gamma   90.00
#
_symmetry.space_group_name_H-M   'P 1'
#
loop_
_entity.id
_entity.type
_entity.pdbx_description
1 polymer ?
#
loop_
_entity_poly.entity_id
_entity_poly.type
_entity_poly.pdbx_seq_one_letter_code
_entity_poly.pdbx_strand_id
1 'polypeptide(L)'
;ANDVLAGSCSEEPLEQLAEDWMHHLNASFAELQAHVPRLLVSVAELFDAPAVVKPYAAASAVCRAMHRRFHEGDCGSRHPQRSAAVTDALNARVRRVADFWNGLALPGFAVAVQPLTRNLRAPDVSYLSKLDCFHPSRRANEEMAVGLWNSLLSPPGAKPLNATFQPPEALTCPGPDDLLFVG
;
A
#
# COMPACT_ATOMS: atom_id res chain seq x y z
N ALA A 1 0.54 -5.99 1.40
CA ALA A 1 -0.71 -6.77 1.37
C ALA A 1 -0.58 -8.10 2.13
N ASN A 2 0.53 -8.82 2.00
CA ASN A 2 0.73 -10.10 2.69
C ASN A 2 0.66 -9.98 4.21
N ASP A 3 1.20 -8.91 4.80
CA ASP A 3 1.15 -8.66 6.24
C ASP A 3 -0.30 -8.47 6.73
N VAL A 4 -1.13 -7.77 5.94
CA VAL A 4 -2.57 -7.64 6.24
C VAL A 4 -3.26 -8.99 6.20
N LEU A 5 -2.97 -9.81 5.18
CA LEU A 5 -3.56 -11.15 5.06
C LEU A 5 -3.14 -12.05 6.21
N ALA A 6 -1.86 -12.09 6.56
CA ALA A 6 -1.35 -12.86 7.69
C ALA A 6 -1.98 -12.39 9.01
N GLY A 7 -2.00 -11.09 9.27
CA GLY A 7 -2.58 -10.50 10.46
C GLY A 7 -4.10 -10.75 10.59
N SER A 8 -4.80 -10.91 9.46
CA SER A 8 -6.24 -11.18 9.46
C SER A 8 -6.60 -12.57 10.05
N CYS A 9 -5.69 -13.54 9.99
CA CYS A 9 -5.85 -14.86 10.63
C CYS A 9 -5.08 -15.01 11.94
N SER A 10 -4.31 -14.01 12.36
CA SER A 10 -3.59 -14.05 13.61
C SER A 10 -4.55 -13.95 14.80
N GLU A 11 -4.30 -14.75 15.84
CA GLU A 11 -4.99 -14.62 17.14
C GLU A 11 -4.34 -13.56 18.04
N GLU A 12 -3.19 -13.03 17.62
CA GLU A 12 -2.46 -12.01 18.34
C GLU A 12 -3.31 -10.74 18.54
N PRO A 13 -3.22 -10.07 19.69
CA PRO A 13 -3.85 -8.78 19.89
C PRO A 13 -3.40 -7.78 18.80
N LEU A 14 -4.36 -7.05 18.23
CA LEU A 14 -4.12 -6.15 17.11
C LEU A 14 -3.01 -5.12 17.41
N GLU A 15 -3.00 -4.60 18.62
CA GLU A 15 -2.01 -3.61 19.05
C GLU A 15 -0.59 -4.21 19.05
N GLN A 16 -0.42 -5.43 19.58
CA GLN A 16 0.87 -6.12 19.61
C GLN A 16 1.37 -6.38 18.19
N LEU A 17 0.52 -6.94 17.33
CA LEU A 17 0.84 -7.18 15.92
C LEU A 17 1.30 -5.89 15.21
N ALA A 18 0.60 -4.78 15.45
CA ALA A 18 0.93 -3.51 14.83
C ALA A 18 2.23 -2.90 15.38
N GLU A 19 2.52 -3.05 16.66
CA GLU A 19 3.78 -2.57 17.27
C GLU A 19 4.97 -3.41 16.77
N ASP A 20 4.84 -4.73 16.70
CA ASP A 20 5.91 -5.61 16.19
C ASP A 20 6.20 -5.30 14.72
N TRP A 21 5.17 -5.11 13.92
CA TRP A 21 5.32 -4.69 12.52
C TRP A 21 6.02 -3.33 12.40
N MET A 22 5.60 -2.36 13.22
CA MET A 22 6.21 -1.03 13.27
C MET A 22 7.70 -1.12 13.66
N HIS A 23 8.06 -1.96 14.61
CA HIS A 23 9.45 -2.18 15.00
C HIS A 23 10.30 -2.62 13.80
N HIS A 24 9.83 -3.59 13.02
CA HIS A 24 10.54 -4.07 11.83
C HIS A 24 10.62 -3.01 10.73
N LEU A 25 9.56 -2.24 10.50
CA LEU A 25 9.59 -1.13 9.55
C LEU A 25 10.62 -0.07 9.96
N ASN A 26 10.63 0.30 11.24
CA ASN A 26 11.57 1.28 11.78
C ASN A 26 13.02 0.78 11.69
N ALA A 27 13.29 -0.48 12.00
CA ALA A 27 14.60 -1.10 11.82
C ALA A 27 15.06 -1.06 10.36
N SER A 28 14.14 -1.33 9.41
CA SER A 28 14.44 -1.22 7.97
C SER A 28 14.83 0.19 7.55
N PHE A 29 14.17 1.21 8.10
CA PHE A 29 14.52 2.60 7.82
C PHE A 29 15.87 2.99 8.44
N ALA A 30 16.19 2.48 9.62
CA ALA A 30 17.50 2.68 10.24
C ALA A 30 18.63 2.11 9.37
N GLU A 31 18.46 0.89 8.84
CA GLU A 31 19.43 0.27 7.94
C GLU A 31 19.59 1.08 6.63
N LEU A 32 18.48 1.51 6.04
CA LEU A 32 18.50 2.33 4.83
C LEU A 32 19.22 3.66 5.08
N GLN A 33 18.90 4.33 6.18
CA GLN A 33 19.52 5.61 6.54
C GLN A 33 21.03 5.48 6.78
N ALA A 34 21.45 4.39 7.44
CA ALA A 34 22.87 4.16 7.75
C ALA A 34 23.72 3.84 6.51
N HIS A 35 23.16 3.24 5.49
CA HIS A 35 23.91 2.68 4.36
C HIS A 35 23.65 3.36 3.02
N VAL A 36 22.59 4.15 2.88
CA VAL A 36 22.23 4.82 1.61
C VAL A 36 22.30 6.33 1.77
N PRO A 37 23.37 6.98 1.24
CA PRO A 37 23.49 8.43 1.31
C PRO A 37 22.43 9.09 0.39
N ARG A 38 21.75 10.13 0.88
CA ARG A 38 20.75 10.91 0.14
C ARG A 38 19.59 10.05 -0.35
N LEU A 39 18.74 9.63 0.58
CA LEU A 39 17.59 8.78 0.32
C LEU A 39 16.27 9.47 0.62
N LEU A 40 15.34 9.43 -0.34
CA LEU A 40 13.93 9.67 -0.11
C LEU A 40 13.22 8.30 -0.12
N VAL A 41 12.63 7.91 1.00
CA VAL A 41 11.81 6.71 1.12
C VAL A 41 10.36 7.07 0.80
N SER A 42 9.82 6.55 -0.31
CA SER A 42 8.41 6.70 -0.64
C SER A 42 7.66 5.45 -0.19
N VAL A 43 6.76 5.60 0.80
CA VAL A 43 6.02 4.48 1.40
C VAL A 43 4.56 4.55 1.03
N ALA A 44 4.09 3.58 0.25
CA ALA A 44 2.66 3.45 -0.04
C ALA A 44 1.92 2.86 1.16
N GLU A 45 0.80 3.44 1.55
CA GLU A 45 -0.08 2.85 2.55
C GLU A 45 -0.64 1.51 2.06
N LEU A 46 -0.86 0.62 3.00
CA LEU A 46 -1.44 -0.69 2.73
C LEU A 46 -2.92 -0.56 2.36
N PHE A 47 -3.40 -1.46 1.53
CA PHE A 47 -4.81 -1.58 1.17
C PHE A 47 -5.41 -2.88 1.71
N ASP A 48 -6.70 -2.87 1.94
CA ASP A 48 -7.45 -4.08 2.32
C ASP A 48 -7.60 -4.99 1.10
N ALA A 49 -6.61 -5.89 0.92
CA ALA A 49 -6.56 -6.79 -0.23
C ALA A 49 -7.84 -7.62 -0.41
N PRO A 50 -8.45 -8.20 0.64
CA PRO A 50 -9.74 -8.88 0.51
C PRO A 50 -10.86 -8.01 -0.06
N ALA A 51 -10.93 -6.74 0.33
CA ALA A 51 -11.94 -5.83 -0.20
C ALA A 51 -11.75 -5.55 -1.71
N VAL A 52 -10.51 -5.64 -2.20
CA VAL A 52 -10.20 -5.46 -3.63
C VAL A 52 -10.53 -6.70 -4.44
N VAL A 53 -10.17 -7.90 -3.94
CA VAL A 53 -10.22 -9.14 -4.75
C VAL A 53 -11.51 -9.94 -4.59
N LYS A 54 -12.14 -9.90 -3.41
CA LYS A 54 -13.35 -10.68 -3.10
C LYS A 54 -14.49 -10.51 -4.12
N PRO A 55 -14.79 -9.31 -4.64
CA PRO A 55 -15.85 -9.15 -5.65
C PRO A 55 -15.61 -9.97 -6.92
N TYR A 56 -14.37 -10.34 -7.22
CA TYR A 56 -13.95 -10.98 -8.46
C TYR A 56 -13.51 -12.44 -8.30
N ALA A 57 -13.47 -12.97 -7.08
CA ALA A 57 -13.06 -14.35 -6.82
C ALA A 57 -13.86 -15.40 -7.61
N ALA A 58 -15.10 -15.08 -7.98
CA ALA A 58 -15.97 -15.93 -8.78
C ALA A 58 -16.18 -15.45 -10.23
N ALA A 59 -15.41 -14.46 -10.69
CA ALA A 59 -15.61 -13.81 -12.00
C ALA A 59 -15.45 -14.77 -13.19
N SER A 60 -14.64 -15.83 -13.05
CA SER A 60 -14.45 -16.84 -14.07
C SER A 60 -14.25 -18.24 -13.45
N ALA A 61 -14.30 -19.28 -14.30
CA ALA A 61 -13.96 -20.64 -13.85
C ALA A 61 -12.49 -20.73 -13.41
N VAL A 62 -11.61 -20.01 -14.07
CA VAL A 62 -10.18 -19.91 -13.71
C VAL A 62 -10.03 -19.26 -12.35
N CYS A 63 -10.62 -18.07 -12.12
CA CYS A 63 -10.59 -17.39 -10.82
C CYS A 63 -11.05 -18.31 -9.69
N ARG A 64 -12.20 -18.99 -9.87
CA ARG A 64 -12.72 -19.94 -8.88
C ARG A 64 -11.76 -21.09 -8.62
N ALA A 65 -11.12 -21.63 -9.65
CA ALA A 65 -10.17 -22.72 -9.50
C ALA A 65 -8.89 -22.29 -8.76
N MET A 66 -8.35 -21.12 -9.10
CA MET A 66 -7.16 -20.56 -8.50
C MET A 66 -7.36 -20.23 -7.01
N HIS A 67 -8.44 -19.52 -6.68
CA HIS A 67 -8.76 -19.20 -5.28
C HIS A 67 -8.99 -20.45 -4.43
N ARG A 68 -9.64 -21.50 -4.99
CA ARG A 68 -9.77 -22.80 -4.28
C ARG A 68 -8.46 -23.54 -4.10
N ARG A 69 -7.52 -23.40 -5.05
CA ARG A 69 -6.24 -24.14 -5.03
C ARG A 69 -5.20 -23.49 -4.14
N PHE A 70 -5.13 -22.16 -4.16
CA PHE A 70 -4.07 -21.40 -3.49
C PHE A 70 -4.54 -20.69 -2.22
N HIS A 71 -5.83 -20.65 -1.97
CA HIS A 71 -6.43 -20.01 -0.78
C HIS A 71 -6.01 -18.54 -0.58
N GLU A 72 -5.68 -17.88 -1.68
CA GLU A 72 -5.24 -16.49 -1.67
C GLU A 72 -6.34 -15.58 -1.13
N GLY A 73 -6.00 -14.79 -0.12
CA GLY A 73 -6.94 -13.87 0.52
C GLY A 73 -7.99 -14.53 1.44
N ASP A 74 -7.94 -15.84 1.64
CA ASP A 74 -8.94 -16.56 2.46
C ASP A 74 -9.05 -16.01 3.88
N CYS A 75 -7.92 -15.69 4.52
CA CYS A 75 -7.89 -15.14 5.87
C CYS A 75 -8.69 -13.84 5.96
N GLY A 76 -8.38 -12.87 5.14
CA GLY A 76 -9.08 -11.61 5.14
C GLY A 76 -10.53 -11.73 4.69
N SER A 77 -10.83 -12.66 3.74
CA SER A 77 -12.19 -12.90 3.28
C SER A 77 -13.08 -13.53 4.35
N ARG A 78 -12.51 -14.36 5.23
CA ARG A 78 -13.20 -14.96 6.38
C ARG A 78 -13.36 -14.01 7.55
N HIS A 79 -12.41 -13.07 7.71
CA HIS A 79 -12.36 -12.11 8.81
C HIS A 79 -12.28 -10.66 8.30
N PRO A 80 -13.28 -10.15 7.53
CA PRO A 80 -13.16 -8.86 6.86
C PRO A 80 -13.04 -7.67 7.83
N GLN A 81 -13.69 -7.72 9.00
CA GLN A 81 -13.55 -6.66 10.01
C GLN A 81 -12.13 -6.63 10.58
N ARG A 82 -11.54 -7.80 10.84
CA ARG A 82 -10.15 -7.86 11.30
C ARG A 82 -9.17 -7.42 10.22
N SER A 83 -9.41 -7.80 8.95
CA SER A 83 -8.58 -7.34 7.83
C SER A 83 -8.57 -5.82 7.71
N ALA A 84 -9.73 -5.19 7.78
CA ALA A 84 -9.84 -3.74 7.79
C ALA A 84 -9.11 -3.12 9.00
N ALA A 85 -9.34 -3.66 10.20
CA ALA A 85 -8.69 -3.17 11.42
C ALA A 85 -7.15 -3.31 11.38
N VAL A 86 -6.63 -4.43 10.85
CA VAL A 86 -5.19 -4.64 10.63
C VAL A 86 -4.66 -3.60 9.64
N THR A 87 -5.35 -3.39 8.51
CA THR A 87 -4.94 -2.39 7.52
C THR A 87 -4.84 -1.00 8.13
N ASP A 88 -5.84 -0.59 8.89
CA ASP A 88 -5.88 0.72 9.54
C ASP A 88 -4.77 0.87 10.59
N ALA A 89 -4.57 -0.17 11.41
CA ALA A 89 -3.54 -0.18 12.44
C ALA A 89 -2.13 -0.08 11.84
N LEU A 90 -1.82 -0.87 10.81
CA LEU A 90 -0.52 -0.82 10.13
C LEU A 90 -0.30 0.52 9.43
N ASN A 91 -1.32 1.08 8.77
CA ASN A 91 -1.22 2.41 8.14
C ASN A 91 -0.99 3.52 9.17
N ALA A 92 -1.60 3.43 10.35
CA ALA A 92 -1.29 4.35 11.45
C ALA A 92 0.18 4.26 11.87
N ARG A 93 0.77 3.06 11.89
CA ARG A 93 2.19 2.84 12.20
C ARG A 93 3.11 3.35 11.08
N VAL A 94 2.74 3.20 9.80
CA VAL A 94 3.47 3.82 8.67
C VAL A 94 3.62 5.32 8.89
N ARG A 95 2.52 6.01 9.17
CA ARG A 95 2.55 7.46 9.42
C ARG A 95 3.41 7.81 10.62
N ARG A 96 3.23 7.10 11.74
CA ARG A 96 4.01 7.35 12.97
C ARG A 96 5.52 7.17 12.75
N VAL A 97 5.95 6.16 12.00
CA VAL A 97 7.37 5.95 11.66
C VAL A 97 7.86 7.07 10.73
N ALA A 98 7.07 7.46 9.73
CA ALA A 98 7.44 8.56 8.85
C ALA A 98 7.60 9.88 9.60
N ASP A 99 6.64 10.22 10.48
CA ASP A 99 6.69 11.41 11.33
C ASP A 99 7.92 11.42 12.24
N PHE A 100 8.26 10.26 12.83
CA PHE A 100 9.45 10.11 13.66
C PHE A 100 10.73 10.41 12.86
N TRP A 101 10.91 9.77 11.70
CA TRP A 101 12.13 9.94 10.91
C TRP A 101 12.24 11.35 10.31
N ASN A 102 11.15 11.95 9.87
CA ASN A 102 11.14 13.33 9.38
C ASN A 102 11.40 14.32 10.51
N GLY A 103 10.91 14.04 11.72
CA GLY A 103 11.15 14.86 12.91
C GLY A 103 12.61 14.90 13.35
N LEU A 104 13.44 13.92 12.98
CA LEU A 104 14.88 13.93 13.22
C LEU A 104 15.65 14.94 12.34
N ALA A 105 15.03 15.43 11.27
CA ALA A 105 15.59 16.41 10.33
C ALA A 105 17.00 16.02 9.82
N LEU A 106 17.21 14.73 9.54
CA LEU A 106 18.51 14.20 9.12
C LEU A 106 18.89 14.69 7.72
N PRO A 107 20.09 15.25 7.53
CA PRO A 107 20.53 15.62 6.19
C PRO A 107 20.55 14.43 5.24
N GLY A 108 19.88 14.56 4.09
CA GLY A 108 19.88 13.54 3.05
C GLY A 108 18.97 12.33 3.30
N PHE A 109 18.12 12.35 4.32
CA PHE A 109 17.12 11.31 4.56
C PHE A 109 15.75 11.91 4.81
N ALA A 110 14.73 11.41 4.09
CA ALA A 110 13.36 11.83 4.27
C ALA A 110 12.38 10.69 3.91
N VAL A 111 11.20 10.73 4.49
CA VAL A 111 10.13 9.73 4.26
C VAL A 111 8.88 10.43 3.74
N ALA A 112 8.38 10.01 2.59
CA ALA A 112 7.14 10.48 1.99
C ALA A 112 6.08 9.38 2.03
N VAL A 113 5.01 9.58 2.80
CA VAL A 113 3.88 8.66 2.82
C VAL A 113 2.96 8.90 1.61
N GLN A 114 2.58 7.84 0.92
CA GLN A 114 1.69 7.86 -0.23
C GLN A 114 0.36 7.19 0.15
N PRO A 115 -0.69 7.95 0.47
CA PRO A 115 -1.96 7.40 0.91
C PRO A 115 -2.85 6.88 -0.24
N LEU A 116 -2.42 7.02 -1.49
CA LEU A 116 -3.16 6.69 -2.70
C LEU A 116 -3.80 5.30 -2.65
N THR A 117 -3.09 4.31 -2.12
CA THR A 117 -3.54 2.93 -2.10
C THR A 117 -4.46 2.57 -0.93
N ARG A 118 -4.61 3.44 0.08
CA ARG A 118 -5.41 3.19 1.28
C ARG A 118 -6.82 2.67 0.97
N ASN A 119 -7.50 3.32 0.03
CA ASN A 119 -8.87 2.97 -0.37
C ASN A 119 -8.92 2.34 -1.78
N LEU A 120 -7.88 1.58 -2.12
CA LEU A 120 -7.80 0.93 -3.42
C LEU A 120 -9.05 0.09 -3.71
N ARG A 121 -9.60 0.25 -4.91
CA ARG A 121 -10.70 -0.57 -5.43
C ARG A 121 -10.42 -0.89 -6.89
N ALA A 122 -10.68 -2.12 -7.29
CA ALA A 122 -10.66 -2.50 -8.70
C ALA A 122 -12.04 -2.20 -9.31
N PRO A 123 -12.12 -1.43 -10.41
CA PRO A 123 -13.38 -1.14 -11.08
C PRO A 123 -14.03 -2.38 -11.70
N ASP A 124 -13.21 -3.28 -12.22
CA ASP A 124 -13.63 -4.55 -12.79
C ASP A 124 -12.50 -5.58 -12.74
N VAL A 125 -12.78 -6.81 -13.15
CA VAL A 125 -11.84 -7.93 -13.08
C VAL A 125 -10.59 -7.76 -13.97
N SER A 126 -10.60 -6.87 -14.96
CA SER A 126 -9.43 -6.62 -15.83
C SER A 126 -8.27 -5.95 -15.09
N TYR A 127 -8.53 -5.39 -13.90
CA TYR A 127 -7.50 -4.85 -13.00
C TYR A 127 -6.80 -5.94 -12.19
N LEU A 128 -7.29 -7.17 -12.22
CA LEU A 128 -6.64 -8.31 -11.61
C LEU A 128 -5.93 -9.17 -12.65
N SER A 129 -4.90 -9.86 -12.23
CA SER A 129 -4.14 -10.80 -13.05
C SER A 129 -5.04 -11.92 -13.58
N LYS A 130 -4.93 -12.24 -14.86
CA LYS A 130 -5.65 -13.35 -15.46
C LYS A 130 -5.15 -14.72 -14.99
N LEU A 131 -3.99 -14.78 -14.33
CA LEU A 131 -3.40 -16.02 -13.85
C LEU A 131 -4.02 -16.47 -12.53
N ASP A 132 -4.25 -15.53 -11.62
CA ASP A 132 -4.68 -15.85 -10.25
C ASP A 132 -5.92 -15.08 -9.79
N CYS A 133 -6.32 -14.03 -10.51
CA CYS A 133 -7.44 -13.16 -10.13
C CYS A 133 -7.27 -12.51 -8.74
N PHE A 134 -6.03 -12.31 -8.33
CA PHE A 134 -5.64 -11.79 -7.04
C PHE A 134 -4.64 -10.62 -7.17
N HIS A 135 -3.50 -10.85 -7.79
CA HIS A 135 -2.51 -9.80 -7.98
C HIS A 135 -2.98 -8.73 -8.97
N PRO A 136 -2.47 -7.51 -8.89
CA PRO A 136 -2.77 -6.46 -9.87
C PRO A 136 -2.35 -6.89 -11.28
N SER A 137 -3.20 -6.59 -12.27
CA SER A 137 -2.85 -6.77 -13.68
C SER A 137 -1.78 -5.76 -14.10
N ARG A 138 -1.21 -5.95 -15.31
CA ARG A 138 -0.32 -4.96 -15.91
C ARG A 138 -0.97 -3.56 -15.96
N ARG A 139 -2.22 -3.49 -16.41
CA ARG A 139 -2.99 -2.24 -16.45
C ARG A 139 -3.07 -1.57 -15.08
N ALA A 140 -3.44 -2.33 -14.05
CA ALA A 140 -3.52 -1.80 -12.69
C ALA A 140 -2.17 -1.26 -12.20
N ASN A 141 -1.08 -1.97 -12.48
CA ASN A 141 0.27 -1.53 -12.11
C ASN A 141 0.69 -0.26 -12.85
N GLU A 142 0.38 -0.14 -14.15
CA GLU A 142 0.66 1.06 -14.95
C GLU A 142 -0.09 2.28 -14.39
N GLU A 143 -1.39 2.15 -14.12
CA GLU A 143 -2.20 3.23 -13.55
C GLU A 143 -1.76 3.60 -12.12
N MET A 144 -1.45 2.61 -11.28
CA MET A 144 -0.91 2.87 -9.93
C MET A 144 0.46 3.57 -9.98
N ALA A 145 1.32 3.21 -10.92
CA ALA A 145 2.65 3.84 -11.05
C ALA A 145 2.52 5.34 -11.36
N VAL A 146 1.62 5.70 -12.29
CA VAL A 146 1.33 7.12 -12.60
C VAL A 146 0.75 7.83 -11.39
N GLY A 147 -0.22 7.22 -10.71
CA GLY A 147 -0.83 7.78 -9.51
C GLY A 147 0.16 8.00 -8.37
N LEU A 148 1.05 7.02 -8.11
CA LEU A 148 2.08 7.14 -7.08
C LEU A 148 3.11 8.21 -7.43
N TRP A 149 3.52 8.31 -8.69
CA TRP A 149 4.41 9.37 -9.15
C TRP A 149 3.79 10.76 -8.94
N ASN A 150 2.57 10.98 -9.42
CA ASN A 150 1.87 12.25 -9.25
C ASN A 150 1.63 12.57 -7.76
N SER A 151 1.32 11.56 -6.95
CA SER A 151 1.17 11.70 -5.49
C SER A 151 2.48 12.13 -4.80
N LEU A 152 3.62 11.64 -5.28
CA LEU A 152 4.94 12.05 -4.75
C LEU A 152 5.21 13.54 -4.98
N LEU A 153 4.72 14.09 -6.10
CA LEU A 153 4.84 15.51 -6.47
C LEU A 153 3.72 16.39 -5.88
N SER A 154 2.77 15.81 -5.16
CA SER A 154 1.67 16.54 -4.55
C SER A 154 1.99 16.94 -3.11
N PRO A 155 1.59 18.13 -2.64
CA PRO A 155 1.70 18.51 -1.24
C PRO A 155 0.97 17.52 -0.33
N PRO A 156 1.41 17.32 0.93
CA PRO A 156 0.81 16.35 1.84
C PRO A 156 -0.71 16.44 1.95
N GLY A 157 -1.27 17.63 2.10
CA GLY A 157 -2.72 17.86 2.21
C GLY A 157 -3.50 17.69 0.90
N ALA A 158 -2.82 17.58 -0.25
CA ALA A 158 -3.43 17.40 -1.57
C ALA A 158 -3.19 16.00 -2.15
N LYS A 159 -2.48 15.11 -1.43
CA LYS A 159 -2.25 13.75 -1.89
C LYS A 159 -3.57 12.99 -2.02
N PRO A 160 -3.82 12.30 -3.16
CA PRO A 160 -5.05 11.53 -3.33
C PRO A 160 -5.12 10.37 -2.33
N LEU A 161 -6.30 10.14 -1.78
CA LEU A 161 -6.57 9.05 -0.83
C LEU A 161 -7.11 7.77 -1.50
N ASN A 162 -7.40 7.85 -2.79
CA ASN A 162 -7.99 6.76 -3.53
C ASN A 162 -7.20 6.57 -4.83
N ALA A 163 -6.73 5.36 -5.08
CA ALA A 163 -6.39 4.98 -6.43
C ALA A 163 -7.68 4.92 -7.24
N THR A 164 -7.97 5.95 -7.99
CA THR A 164 -8.99 5.89 -9.02
C THR A 164 -8.34 5.30 -10.25
N PHE A 165 -8.64 4.05 -10.55
CA PHE A 165 -8.32 3.45 -11.84
C PHE A 165 -9.19 4.10 -12.91
N GLN A 166 -8.85 5.34 -13.25
CA GLN A 166 -9.37 6.05 -14.40
C GLN A 166 -8.27 6.05 -15.48
N PRO A 167 -8.61 6.32 -16.76
CA PRO A 167 -7.57 6.44 -17.79
C PRO A 167 -6.43 7.30 -17.23
N PRO A 168 -5.16 6.88 -17.44
CA PRO A 168 -4.03 7.46 -16.74
C PRO A 168 -4.06 8.98 -16.87
N GLU A 169 -4.12 9.65 -15.73
CA GLU A 169 -3.79 11.06 -15.68
C GLU A 169 -2.43 11.23 -16.35
N ALA A 170 -2.22 12.35 -17.04
CA ALA A 170 -0.90 12.62 -17.58
C ALA A 170 0.13 12.61 -16.45
N LEU A 171 1.31 12.04 -16.71
CA LEU A 171 2.43 12.14 -15.79
C LEU A 171 2.73 13.62 -15.53
N THR A 172 2.76 13.98 -14.26
CA THR A 172 3.22 15.30 -13.84
C THR A 172 4.74 15.35 -14.06
N CYS A 173 5.18 16.28 -14.90
CA CYS A 173 6.62 16.55 -15.06
C CYS A 173 7.01 17.65 -14.10
N PRO A 174 7.94 17.41 -13.16
CA PRO A 174 8.40 18.47 -12.26
C PRO A 174 9.14 19.55 -13.05
N GLY A 175 8.87 20.82 -12.70
CA GLY A 175 9.66 21.95 -13.15
C GLY A 175 11.01 22.03 -12.42
N PRO A 176 11.89 22.94 -12.83
CA PRO A 176 13.24 23.06 -12.23
C PRO A 176 13.20 23.47 -10.74
N ASP A 177 12.13 24.10 -10.30
CA ASP A 177 11.97 24.61 -8.93
C ASP A 177 11.03 23.74 -8.07
N ASP A 178 10.49 22.66 -8.63
CA ASP A 178 9.60 21.79 -7.90
C ASP A 178 10.37 20.95 -6.86
N LEU A 179 9.82 20.89 -5.66
CA LEU A 179 10.36 20.11 -4.55
C LEU A 179 9.51 18.84 -4.34
N LEU A 180 10.17 17.78 -3.90
CA LEU A 180 9.46 16.61 -3.40
C LEU A 180 8.92 16.91 -2.01
N PHE A 181 7.64 16.62 -1.80
CA PHE A 181 6.98 16.88 -0.54
C PHE A 181 7.10 15.68 0.39
N VAL A 182 7.69 15.94 1.56
CA VAL A 182 7.74 15.02 2.70
C VAL A 182 6.88 15.60 3.81
N GLY A 183 6.11 14.80 4.50
CA GLY A 183 5.26 15.32 5.58
C GLY A 183 4.37 14.27 6.13
#